data_939a03cf5e4959c17eb1f5b05a6258d2
#
_entry.id   939a03cf5e4959c17eb1f5b05a6258d2
#
_cell.length_a   1.000
_cell.length_b   1.000
_cell.length_c   1.000
_cell.angle_alpha   90.00
_cell.angle_beta   90.00
_cell.angle_gamma   90.00
#
_symmetry.space_group_name_H-M   'P 1'
#
loop_
_entity.id
_entity.type
_entity.pdbx_description
1 polymer ?
#
loop_
_entity_poly.entity_id
_entity_poly.type
_entity_poly.pdbx_seq_one_letter_code
_entity_poly.pdbx_strand_id
1 'polypeptide(L)'
;MTAHLADRALLADGSVVELRELGPADADALLALHRDLPPDDRYLRFFSVSTSASDDFVARLTAPAEHRHVVIGAFAGGALVGAASCVAVEDATAEVALVVAHDRQSHGVGTLMLEHLISLARGRGVRRFSADVLTANSRMLRVFTDLGLVVESNVDSGVVHVDLGLDPDENYLDAVADRELAADVASLRAVLRPSSVVVVGAGRKRSSVGNAVLHNLVTGGFRGGTYVVNPHADQVLGVVSYPSVAALPEAPDLAVVCVPAEAVPQVAEDCGRRGVKALVVITSGVDPDRLLEVVHRHGMRLVGPNCVGVTGPDLDATFTRDRLTSGDVGVVTQSGGVAIAVLEQLRRLGLGTSELVSTGDKYDVSGNDLLLWWERDERTRAVALYLESFGNPRKFSRLARRVARRKPVLAIRAASSEAGQRAAASHTAATATPAVTRDALFRKAGVTAVDGVTDLVDVLAALHTTPLPAGRNVAVLGNAGGLGVLAADACVRHGLTIAQPAPATTEALRRLLPGTASPHNPVDTTAVVDDRTFARCLDLLAADPAVDAVIAVTVPTALGDPAGGIHPTTKPVLAVSADQDGSVSLRDGLACYAEPARAAAVLAALAD
;
A
#
# COMPACT_ATOMS: atom_id res chain seq x y z
N MET A 1 -20.43 1.32 33.24
CA MET A 1 -19.35 0.41 32.85
C MET A 1 -19.13 0.63 31.37
N THR A 2 -18.24 1.54 30.99
CA THR A 2 -17.76 1.69 29.61
C THR A 2 -16.74 0.58 29.39
N ALA A 3 -17.09 -0.41 28.58
CA ALA A 3 -16.13 -1.35 28.05
C ALA A 3 -15.07 -0.53 27.29
N HIS A 4 -13.85 -0.43 27.82
CA HIS A 4 -12.74 0.11 27.07
C HIS A 4 -12.54 -0.81 25.86
N LEU A 5 -12.77 -0.28 24.66
CA LEU A 5 -12.50 -0.98 23.41
C LEU A 5 -11.03 -1.40 23.42
N ALA A 6 -10.80 -2.69 23.23
CA ALA A 6 -9.46 -3.22 23.08
C ALA A 6 -8.85 -2.65 21.79
N ASP A 7 -7.68 -2.03 21.91
CA ASP A 7 -6.95 -1.53 20.75
C ASP A 7 -6.11 -2.65 20.13
N ARG A 8 -6.28 -2.89 18.82
CA ARG A 8 -5.46 -3.83 18.07
C ARG A 8 -4.27 -3.09 17.46
N ALA A 9 -3.10 -3.66 17.63
CA ALA A 9 -1.86 -3.11 17.10
C ALA A 9 -0.99 -4.19 16.45
N LEU A 10 -0.17 -3.77 15.48
CA LEU A 10 0.79 -4.62 14.79
C LEU A 10 2.15 -4.53 15.48
N LEU A 11 2.79 -5.66 15.67
CA LEU A 11 4.18 -5.74 16.10
C LEU A 11 5.14 -5.56 14.91
N ALA A 12 6.40 -5.31 15.19
CA ALA A 12 7.43 -5.08 14.17
C ALA A 12 7.61 -6.27 13.19
N ASP A 13 7.23 -7.48 13.57
CA ASP A 13 7.22 -8.67 12.73
C ASP A 13 5.91 -8.86 11.93
N GLY A 14 4.96 -7.93 12.08
CA GLY A 14 3.65 -7.96 11.43
C GLY A 14 2.60 -8.81 12.15
N SER A 15 2.92 -9.44 13.29
CA SER A 15 1.93 -10.13 14.11
C SER A 15 1.03 -9.15 14.85
N VAL A 16 -0.18 -9.60 15.19
CA VAL A 16 -1.20 -8.77 15.84
C VAL A 16 -1.25 -9.04 17.32
N VAL A 17 -1.30 -7.99 18.12
CA VAL A 17 -1.60 -8.04 19.55
C VAL A 17 -2.81 -7.14 19.86
N GLU A 18 -3.57 -7.55 20.87
CA GLU A 18 -4.64 -6.76 21.45
C GLU A 18 -4.12 -6.10 22.74
N LEU A 19 -4.28 -4.77 22.84
CA LEU A 19 -3.91 -3.99 24.01
C LEU A 19 -5.17 -3.57 24.75
N ARG A 20 -5.23 -3.82 26.06
CA ARG A 20 -6.31 -3.32 26.91
C ARG A 20 -5.86 -3.16 28.37
N GLU A 21 -6.60 -2.34 29.10
CA GLU A 21 -6.38 -2.25 30.54
C GLU A 21 -6.68 -3.60 31.22
N LEU A 22 -5.85 -3.96 32.19
CA LEU A 22 -6.06 -5.15 33.02
C LEU A 22 -6.88 -4.80 34.26
N GLY A 23 -7.71 -5.74 34.66
CA GLY A 23 -8.54 -5.64 35.85
C GLY A 23 -8.48 -6.89 36.71
N PRO A 24 -9.31 -6.97 37.79
CA PRO A 24 -9.30 -8.11 38.72
C PRO A 24 -9.51 -9.48 38.05
N ALA A 25 -10.23 -9.53 36.93
CA ALA A 25 -10.45 -10.76 36.18
C ALA A 25 -9.18 -11.30 35.49
N ASP A 26 -8.15 -10.48 35.34
CA ASP A 26 -6.91 -10.82 34.67
C ASP A 26 -5.79 -11.24 35.64
N ALA A 27 -6.07 -11.26 36.94
CA ALA A 27 -5.08 -11.53 37.97
C ALA A 27 -4.35 -12.88 37.78
N ASP A 28 -5.10 -13.95 37.47
CA ASP A 28 -4.54 -15.26 37.22
C ASP A 28 -3.61 -15.31 36.00
N ALA A 29 -4.02 -14.62 34.90
CA ALA A 29 -3.21 -14.52 33.70
C ALA A 29 -1.91 -13.73 33.94
N LEU A 30 -1.99 -12.63 34.68
CA LEU A 30 -0.83 -11.83 35.05
C LEU A 30 0.10 -12.58 35.98
N LEU A 31 -0.43 -13.35 36.93
CA LEU A 31 0.33 -14.19 37.81
C LEU A 31 1.06 -15.31 37.03
N ALA A 32 0.36 -15.95 36.10
CA ALA A 32 0.95 -16.97 35.22
C ALA A 32 2.13 -16.39 34.42
N LEU A 33 1.94 -15.22 33.78
CA LEU A 33 2.99 -14.52 33.03
C LEU A 33 4.26 -14.31 33.88
N HIS A 34 4.12 -13.92 35.15
CA HIS A 34 5.27 -13.70 36.03
C HIS A 34 5.92 -14.99 36.50
N ARG A 35 5.16 -16.07 36.73
CA ARG A 35 5.65 -17.37 37.14
C ARG A 35 6.44 -18.08 36.05
N ASP A 36 6.00 -17.89 34.79
CA ASP A 36 6.61 -18.53 33.63
C ASP A 36 7.91 -17.84 33.18
N LEU A 37 8.27 -16.68 33.77
CA LEU A 37 9.55 -16.02 33.49
C LEU A 37 10.74 -16.90 33.90
N PRO A 38 11.77 -17.06 33.07
CA PRO A 38 13.05 -17.61 33.44
C PRO A 38 13.68 -16.86 34.63
N PRO A 39 14.54 -17.52 35.43
CA PRO A 39 15.17 -16.88 36.59
C PRO A 39 15.89 -15.57 36.29
N ASP A 40 16.57 -15.50 35.14
CA ASP A 40 17.30 -14.30 34.70
C ASP A 40 16.33 -13.13 34.40
N ASP A 41 15.25 -13.38 33.64
CA ASP A 41 14.26 -12.35 33.34
C ASP A 41 13.52 -11.87 34.60
N ARG A 42 13.27 -12.77 35.52
CA ARG A 42 12.68 -12.45 36.84
C ARG A 42 13.62 -11.57 37.67
N TYR A 43 14.91 -11.88 37.70
CA TYR A 43 15.91 -11.04 38.35
C TYR A 43 15.98 -9.64 37.72
N LEU A 44 16.00 -9.55 36.39
CA LEU A 44 16.01 -8.27 35.68
C LEU A 44 14.76 -7.43 35.97
N ARG A 45 13.62 -8.06 36.31
CA ARG A 45 12.34 -7.37 36.56
C ARG A 45 12.18 -6.94 38.03
N PHE A 46 12.59 -7.76 38.98
CA PHE A 46 12.30 -7.58 40.40
C PHE A 46 13.54 -7.35 41.28
N PHE A 47 14.72 -7.31 40.71
CA PHE A 47 15.99 -7.29 41.43
C PHE A 47 16.13 -8.48 42.40
N SER A 48 15.29 -9.49 42.24
CA SER A 48 15.19 -10.69 43.08
C SER A 48 14.70 -11.88 42.26
N VAL A 49 15.12 -13.08 42.61
CA VAL A 49 14.64 -14.34 42.03
C VAL A 49 13.48 -14.96 42.81
N SER A 50 13.02 -14.30 43.88
CA SER A 50 11.96 -14.83 44.75
C SER A 50 10.59 -14.76 44.05
N THR A 51 9.84 -15.86 44.10
CA THR A 51 8.47 -15.95 43.58
C THR A 51 7.43 -15.28 44.46
N SER A 52 7.69 -15.15 45.76
CA SER A 52 6.75 -14.56 46.75
C SER A 52 6.53 -13.05 46.50
N ALA A 53 7.53 -12.34 45.97
CA ALA A 53 7.41 -10.93 45.65
C ALA A 53 6.45 -10.68 44.47
N SER A 54 6.24 -11.66 43.57
CA SER A 54 5.36 -11.54 42.42
C SER A 54 3.86 -11.67 42.76
N ASP A 55 3.48 -12.50 43.73
CA ASP A 55 2.09 -12.72 44.12
C ASP A 55 1.49 -11.45 44.76
N ASP A 56 2.18 -10.81 45.70
CA ASP A 56 1.77 -9.57 46.35
C ASP A 56 1.74 -8.39 45.35
N PHE A 57 2.66 -8.38 44.42
CA PHE A 57 2.72 -7.35 43.41
C PHE A 57 1.55 -7.43 42.42
N VAL A 58 1.22 -8.64 41.95
CA VAL A 58 0.08 -8.88 41.06
C VAL A 58 -1.23 -8.50 41.74
N ALA A 59 -1.44 -8.86 42.99
CA ALA A 59 -2.62 -8.54 43.75
C ALA A 59 -2.84 -6.99 43.85
N ARG A 60 -1.77 -6.23 44.01
CA ARG A 60 -1.82 -4.76 44.03
C ARG A 60 -2.11 -4.16 42.64
N LEU A 61 -1.51 -4.71 41.58
CA LEU A 61 -1.67 -4.21 40.21
C LEU A 61 -3.09 -4.44 39.68
N THR A 62 -3.74 -5.53 40.03
CA THR A 62 -5.09 -5.87 39.57
C THR A 62 -6.20 -5.38 40.49
N ALA A 63 -5.85 -4.74 41.62
CA ALA A 63 -6.85 -4.10 42.50
C ALA A 63 -7.64 -3.04 41.73
N PRO A 64 -8.94 -2.80 42.10
CA PRO A 64 -9.73 -1.76 41.45
C PRO A 64 -9.00 -0.41 41.48
N ALA A 65 -8.89 0.22 40.30
CA ALA A 65 -8.13 1.44 40.12
C ALA A 65 -8.66 2.59 40.99
N GLU A 66 -8.03 2.87 42.10
CA GLU A 66 -8.02 4.20 42.68
C GLU A 66 -7.08 5.01 41.75
N HIS A 67 -7.48 6.13 41.20
CA HIS A 67 -6.87 7.02 40.18
C HIS A 67 -5.32 7.15 40.10
N ARG A 68 -4.57 6.29 40.79
CA ARG A 68 -3.12 6.35 40.96
C ARG A 68 -2.32 5.33 40.17
N HIS A 69 -2.95 4.33 39.51
CA HIS A 69 -2.23 3.38 38.67
C HIS A 69 -2.98 3.02 37.39
N VAL A 70 -2.24 2.66 36.36
CA VAL A 70 -2.73 2.10 35.10
C VAL A 70 -1.94 0.85 34.81
N VAL A 71 -2.62 -0.23 34.46
CA VAL A 71 -1.99 -1.46 34.01
C VAL A 71 -2.62 -1.90 32.71
N ILE A 72 -1.79 -2.12 31.71
CA ILE A 72 -2.22 -2.62 30.41
C ILE A 72 -1.62 -3.98 30.14
N GLY A 73 -2.34 -4.83 29.42
CA GLY A 73 -1.90 -6.13 28.94
C GLY A 73 -1.85 -6.19 27.43
N ALA A 74 -0.86 -6.91 26.91
CA ALA A 74 -0.77 -7.30 25.52
C ALA A 74 -1.18 -8.77 25.39
N PHE A 75 -2.16 -9.05 24.51
CA PHE A 75 -2.70 -10.39 24.29
C PHE A 75 -2.42 -10.84 22.85
N ALA A 76 -1.89 -12.05 22.69
CA ALA A 76 -1.71 -12.70 21.41
C ALA A 76 -2.48 -14.02 21.38
N GLY A 77 -3.43 -14.17 20.45
CA GLY A 77 -4.29 -15.36 20.38
C GLY A 77 -5.08 -15.63 21.69
N GLY A 78 -5.43 -14.56 22.43
CA GLY A 78 -6.13 -14.63 23.71
C GLY A 78 -5.25 -14.88 24.93
N ALA A 79 -3.97 -15.19 24.76
CA ALA A 79 -3.01 -15.36 25.87
C ALA A 79 -2.32 -14.03 26.21
N LEU A 80 -2.17 -13.72 27.50
CA LEU A 80 -1.42 -12.54 27.96
C LEU A 80 0.08 -12.77 27.76
N VAL A 81 0.69 -11.99 26.85
CA VAL A 81 2.10 -12.09 26.46
C VAL A 81 2.97 -10.94 27.01
N GLY A 82 2.36 -9.93 27.61
CA GLY A 82 3.08 -8.83 28.24
C GLY A 82 2.17 -7.97 29.08
N ALA A 83 2.75 -7.29 30.05
CA ALA A 83 2.06 -6.29 30.87
C ALA A 83 2.96 -5.10 31.14
N ALA A 84 2.37 -3.90 31.13
CA ALA A 84 3.03 -2.65 31.50
C ALA A 84 2.18 -1.89 32.51
N SER A 85 2.83 -1.29 33.49
CA SER A 85 2.17 -0.55 34.57
C SER A 85 2.81 0.83 34.77
N CYS A 86 2.01 1.84 35.11
CA CYS A 86 2.51 3.06 35.71
C CYS A 86 1.77 3.35 37.01
N VAL A 87 2.53 3.73 38.03
CA VAL A 87 2.03 4.05 39.38
C VAL A 87 2.48 5.45 39.73
N ALA A 88 1.53 6.35 40.06
CA ALA A 88 1.85 7.72 40.45
C ALA A 88 2.68 7.73 41.75
N VAL A 89 3.83 8.40 41.70
CA VAL A 89 4.77 8.54 42.85
C VAL A 89 4.65 9.96 43.42
N GLU A 90 4.61 10.97 42.55
CA GLU A 90 4.50 12.38 42.88
C GLU A 90 3.53 13.08 41.90
N ASP A 91 3.25 14.38 42.13
CA ASP A 91 2.44 15.16 41.20
C ASP A 91 3.04 15.14 39.78
N ALA A 92 2.24 14.65 38.83
CA ALA A 92 2.57 14.51 37.42
C ALA A 92 3.74 13.52 37.08
N THR A 93 4.27 12.77 38.04
CA THR A 93 5.31 11.74 37.83
C THR A 93 4.79 10.35 38.20
N ALA A 94 5.01 9.35 37.33
CA ALA A 94 4.67 7.96 37.63
C ALA A 94 5.86 7.04 37.38
N GLU A 95 6.03 6.07 38.29
CA GLU A 95 6.99 4.97 38.09
C GLU A 95 6.41 3.99 37.06
N VAL A 96 7.21 3.63 36.06
CA VAL A 96 6.82 2.72 35.00
C VAL A 96 7.56 1.41 35.09
N ALA A 97 6.86 0.32 34.83
CA ALA A 97 7.46 -1.00 34.79
C ALA A 97 6.76 -1.88 33.76
N LEU A 98 7.49 -2.77 33.13
CA LEU A 98 6.94 -3.69 32.14
C LEU A 98 7.57 -5.08 32.21
N VAL A 99 6.82 -6.06 31.71
CA VAL A 99 7.23 -7.46 31.58
C VAL A 99 6.72 -7.99 30.25
N VAL A 100 7.52 -8.81 29.58
CA VAL A 100 7.15 -9.50 28.33
C VAL A 100 7.56 -10.97 28.46
N ALA A 101 6.70 -11.88 28.05
CA ALA A 101 6.99 -13.32 27.99
C ALA A 101 8.29 -13.57 27.24
N HIS A 102 9.11 -14.52 27.73
CA HIS A 102 10.47 -14.73 27.24
C HIS A 102 10.54 -14.98 25.72
N ASP A 103 9.64 -15.80 25.20
CA ASP A 103 9.51 -16.15 23.77
C ASP A 103 8.96 -15.01 22.91
N ARG A 104 8.47 -13.93 23.51
CA ARG A 104 7.92 -12.75 22.84
C ARG A 104 8.77 -11.50 22.99
N GLN A 105 9.91 -11.59 23.63
CA GLN A 105 10.87 -10.50 23.76
C GLN A 105 11.51 -10.18 22.39
N SER A 106 11.94 -8.93 22.21
CA SER A 106 12.56 -8.43 20.96
C SER A 106 11.65 -8.39 19.72
N HIS A 107 10.32 -8.56 19.88
CA HIS A 107 9.32 -8.42 18.81
C HIS A 107 8.58 -7.08 18.84
N GLY A 108 9.00 -6.15 19.71
CA GLY A 108 8.38 -4.81 19.83
C GLY A 108 7.21 -4.71 20.82
N VAL A 109 6.82 -5.80 21.48
CA VAL A 109 5.70 -5.81 22.45
C VAL A 109 5.90 -4.77 23.56
N GLY A 110 7.11 -4.68 24.14
CA GLY A 110 7.43 -3.74 25.21
C GLY A 110 7.31 -2.28 24.78
N THR A 111 7.85 -1.93 23.62
CA THR A 111 7.78 -0.57 23.07
C THR A 111 6.34 -0.17 22.77
N LEU A 112 5.57 -1.06 22.14
CA LEU A 112 4.16 -0.82 21.82
C LEU A 112 3.30 -0.61 23.07
N MET A 113 3.49 -1.46 24.10
CA MET A 113 2.81 -1.28 25.39
C MET A 113 3.18 0.07 26.03
N LEU A 114 4.45 0.45 25.99
CA LEU A 114 4.89 1.71 26.59
C LEU A 114 4.32 2.93 25.86
N GLU A 115 4.22 2.92 24.53
CA GLU A 115 3.55 3.95 23.74
C GLU A 115 2.05 4.10 24.12
N HIS A 116 1.38 2.97 24.25
CA HIS A 116 -0.02 2.96 24.67
C HIS A 116 -0.19 3.48 26.11
N LEU A 117 0.69 3.03 27.00
CA LEU A 117 0.70 3.48 28.40
C LEU A 117 0.98 4.99 28.53
N ILE A 118 1.92 5.53 27.72
CA ILE A 118 2.19 6.98 27.64
C ILE A 118 0.93 7.75 27.23
N SER A 119 0.21 7.28 26.23
CA SER A 119 -1.03 7.91 25.77
C SER A 119 -2.09 7.96 26.88
N LEU A 120 -2.30 6.84 27.57
CA LEU A 120 -3.25 6.75 28.69
C LEU A 120 -2.84 7.60 29.89
N ALA A 121 -1.57 7.54 30.30
CA ALA A 121 -1.02 8.29 31.43
C ALA A 121 -1.11 9.80 31.23
N ARG A 122 -0.79 10.27 30.01
CA ARG A 122 -0.96 11.71 29.66
C ARG A 122 -2.41 12.16 29.76
N GLY A 123 -3.35 11.33 29.31
CA GLY A 123 -4.78 11.60 29.46
C GLY A 123 -5.24 11.73 30.93
N ARG A 124 -4.46 11.16 31.87
CA ARG A 124 -4.66 11.21 33.32
C ARG A 124 -3.78 12.28 34.01
N GLY A 125 -3.08 13.12 33.26
CA GLY A 125 -2.30 14.24 33.78
C GLY A 125 -0.84 13.93 34.12
N VAL A 126 -0.33 12.72 33.88
CA VAL A 126 1.08 12.36 34.04
C VAL A 126 1.92 13.06 32.96
N ARG A 127 3.05 13.62 33.37
CA ARG A 127 3.98 14.35 32.47
C ARG A 127 5.37 13.74 32.40
N ARG A 128 5.70 12.86 33.34
CA ARG A 128 7.00 12.19 33.41
C ARG A 128 6.84 10.74 33.85
N PHE A 129 7.61 9.86 33.22
CA PHE A 129 7.83 8.52 33.73
C PHE A 129 9.21 8.42 34.35
N SER A 130 9.33 7.70 35.47
CA SER A 130 10.59 7.28 36.05
C SER A 130 10.67 5.76 36.07
N ALA A 131 11.89 5.21 35.92
CA ALA A 131 12.11 3.78 35.97
C ALA A 131 13.53 3.46 36.49
N ASP A 132 13.63 2.39 37.28
CA ASP A 132 14.90 1.82 37.69
C ASP A 132 15.21 0.57 36.86
N VAL A 133 16.36 0.53 36.21
CA VAL A 133 16.76 -0.54 35.31
C VAL A 133 18.16 -1.01 35.66
N LEU A 134 18.35 -2.33 35.83
CA LEU A 134 19.69 -2.89 35.97
C LEU A 134 20.55 -2.60 34.74
N THR A 135 21.81 -2.20 34.91
CA THR A 135 22.75 -1.96 33.80
C THR A 135 22.91 -3.18 32.87
N ALA A 136 22.70 -4.40 33.42
CA ALA A 136 22.70 -5.64 32.66
C ALA A 136 21.46 -5.78 31.73
N ASN A 137 20.38 -5.02 31.98
CA ASN A 137 19.15 -5.09 31.19
C ASN A 137 19.19 -4.15 29.95
N SER A 138 20.12 -4.42 29.06
CA SER A 138 20.29 -3.64 27.83
C SER A 138 19.05 -3.62 26.91
N ARG A 139 18.17 -4.65 27.01
CA ARG A 139 16.91 -4.73 26.26
C ARG A 139 15.94 -3.65 26.73
N MET A 140 15.76 -3.51 28.05
CA MET A 140 14.86 -2.49 28.59
C MET A 140 15.36 -1.08 28.33
N LEU A 141 16.67 -0.83 28.48
CA LEU A 141 17.28 0.46 28.15
C LEU A 141 17.04 0.83 26.68
N ARG A 142 17.12 -0.15 25.78
CA ARG A 142 16.79 0.05 24.36
C ARG A 142 15.32 0.42 24.13
N VAL A 143 14.38 -0.22 24.84
CA VAL A 143 12.95 0.15 24.74
C VAL A 143 12.75 1.62 25.03
N PHE A 144 13.39 2.19 26.04
CA PHE A 144 13.28 3.62 26.36
C PHE A 144 13.93 4.52 25.30
N THR A 145 15.11 4.16 24.80
CA THR A 145 15.80 4.96 23.78
C THR A 145 15.10 4.94 22.42
N ASP A 146 14.50 3.78 22.06
CA ASP A 146 13.82 3.59 20.78
C ASP A 146 12.45 4.30 20.72
N LEU A 147 11.92 4.79 21.83
CA LEU A 147 10.69 5.59 21.84
C LEU A 147 10.82 6.89 21.06
N GLY A 148 12.01 7.49 21.04
CA GLY A 148 12.24 8.82 20.44
C GLY A 148 11.87 9.98 21.36
N LEU A 149 11.56 9.74 22.64
CA LEU A 149 11.38 10.76 23.66
C LEU A 149 12.72 11.22 24.26
N VAL A 150 12.71 12.37 24.90
CA VAL A 150 13.87 12.85 25.67
C VAL A 150 14.06 11.96 26.91
N VAL A 151 15.19 11.26 26.97
CA VAL A 151 15.56 10.35 28.05
C VAL A 151 16.71 10.98 28.82
N GLU A 152 16.50 11.25 30.11
CA GLU A 152 17.57 11.58 31.05
C GLU A 152 17.90 10.33 31.85
N SER A 153 19.17 10.01 32.03
CA SER A 153 19.58 8.83 32.78
C SER A 153 20.79 9.09 33.64
N ASN A 154 20.78 8.50 34.83
CA ASN A 154 21.90 8.52 35.77
C ASN A 154 22.18 7.09 36.24
N VAL A 155 23.45 6.72 36.42
CA VAL A 155 23.85 5.39 36.84
C VAL A 155 24.35 5.47 38.28
N ASP A 156 23.73 4.71 39.18
CA ASP A 156 24.20 4.54 40.55
C ASP A 156 24.16 3.06 40.94
N SER A 157 25.28 2.59 41.49
CA SER A 157 25.40 1.24 42.10
C SER A 157 24.92 0.08 41.25
N GLY A 158 25.05 0.17 39.89
CA GLY A 158 24.64 -0.86 38.94
C GLY A 158 23.17 -0.77 38.50
N VAL A 159 22.48 0.28 38.91
CA VAL A 159 21.12 0.67 38.46
C VAL A 159 21.19 1.93 37.62
N VAL A 160 20.44 1.94 36.52
CA VAL A 160 20.21 3.10 35.68
C VAL A 160 18.85 3.69 36.08
N HIS A 161 18.86 4.88 36.65
CA HIS A 161 17.66 5.66 36.88
C HIS A 161 17.32 6.38 35.56
N VAL A 162 16.13 6.13 35.03
CA VAL A 162 15.65 6.67 33.75
C VAL A 162 14.49 7.60 34.02
N ASP A 163 14.57 8.83 33.51
CA ASP A 163 13.48 9.81 33.50
C ASP A 163 13.10 10.13 32.05
N LEU A 164 11.81 9.96 31.74
CA LEU A 164 11.24 10.25 30.41
C LEU A 164 10.24 11.39 30.50
N GLY A 165 10.47 12.46 29.77
CA GLY A 165 9.45 13.48 29.51
C GLY A 165 8.40 12.93 28.54
N LEU A 166 7.10 13.04 28.89
CA LEU A 166 6.02 12.48 28.08
C LEU A 166 5.44 13.45 27.05
N ASP A 167 5.99 14.64 26.88
CA ASP A 167 5.54 15.57 25.84
C ASP A 167 6.04 15.11 24.48
N PRO A 168 5.14 14.82 23.51
CA PRO A 168 5.55 14.33 22.20
C PRO A 168 6.16 15.48 21.40
N ASP A 169 7.40 15.32 21.05
CA ASP A 169 8.08 16.14 20.04
C ASP A 169 7.99 15.50 18.64
N GLU A 170 8.57 16.15 17.64
CA GLU A 170 8.60 15.63 16.27
C GLU A 170 9.34 14.28 16.18
N ASN A 171 10.41 14.10 16.96
CA ASN A 171 11.20 12.86 16.95
C ASN A 171 10.38 11.66 17.45
N TYR A 172 9.61 11.84 18.53
CA TYR A 172 8.70 10.81 19.04
C TYR A 172 7.63 10.44 18.02
N LEU A 173 6.98 11.45 17.41
CA LEU A 173 5.93 11.23 16.42
C LEU A 173 6.47 10.51 15.16
N ASP A 174 7.68 10.87 14.72
CA ASP A 174 8.34 10.20 13.59
C ASP A 174 8.75 8.76 13.94
N ALA A 175 9.28 8.53 15.14
CA ALA A 175 9.64 7.19 15.59
C ALA A 175 8.41 6.25 15.70
N VAL A 176 7.28 6.74 16.23
CA VAL A 176 6.01 5.99 16.26
C VAL A 176 5.54 5.69 14.83
N ALA A 177 5.55 6.71 13.95
CA ALA A 177 5.11 6.54 12.57
C ALA A 177 5.99 5.53 11.79
N ASP A 178 7.30 5.52 12.03
CA ASP A 178 8.22 4.56 11.38
C ASP A 178 8.03 3.12 11.89
N ARG A 179 7.73 2.94 13.18
CA ARG A 179 7.39 1.63 13.74
C ARG A 179 6.05 1.09 13.23
N GLU A 180 5.01 1.94 13.22
CA GLU A 180 3.71 1.59 12.59
C GLU A 180 3.90 1.17 11.13
N LEU A 181 4.69 1.94 10.37
CA LEU A 181 5.01 1.63 8.99
C LEU A 181 5.71 0.28 8.84
N ALA A 182 6.73 0.01 9.67
CA ALA A 182 7.47 -1.25 9.61
C ALA A 182 6.56 -2.45 9.92
N ALA A 183 5.67 -2.31 10.91
CA ALA A 183 4.72 -3.32 11.32
C ALA A 183 3.63 -3.57 10.23
N ASP A 184 3.06 -2.49 9.67
CA ASP A 184 2.10 -2.57 8.57
C ASP A 184 2.71 -3.31 7.36
N VAL A 185 3.93 -2.94 6.94
CA VAL A 185 4.64 -3.59 5.83
C VAL A 185 4.95 -5.05 6.14
N ALA A 186 5.41 -5.37 7.36
CA ALA A 186 5.70 -6.74 7.75
C ALA A 186 4.44 -7.63 7.70
N SER A 187 3.30 -7.11 8.12
CA SER A 187 2.02 -7.83 8.13
C SER A 187 1.53 -8.21 6.72
N LEU A 188 1.88 -7.43 5.69
CA LEU A 188 1.50 -7.71 4.31
C LEU A 188 2.38 -8.77 3.63
N ARG A 189 3.50 -9.15 4.22
CA ARG A 189 4.40 -10.16 3.61
C ARG A 189 3.70 -11.48 3.37
N ALA A 190 2.86 -11.93 4.30
CA ALA A 190 2.10 -13.17 4.14
C ALA A 190 1.08 -13.10 2.98
N VAL A 191 0.63 -11.90 2.60
CA VAL A 191 -0.27 -11.68 1.47
C VAL A 191 0.50 -11.58 0.14
N LEU A 192 1.58 -10.76 0.11
CA LEU A 192 2.24 -10.35 -1.14
C LEU A 192 3.52 -11.14 -1.45
N ARG A 193 4.09 -11.81 -0.44
CA ARG A 193 5.34 -12.59 -0.54
C ARG A 193 5.24 -13.88 0.29
N PRO A 194 4.15 -14.66 0.16
CA PRO A 194 4.01 -15.91 0.92
C PRO A 194 5.08 -16.91 0.48
N SER A 195 5.59 -17.70 1.43
CA SER A 195 6.45 -18.86 1.13
C SER A 195 5.63 -20.11 0.80
N SER A 196 4.37 -20.13 1.19
CA SER A 196 3.44 -21.22 0.90
C SER A 196 2.00 -20.73 0.80
N VAL A 197 1.23 -21.36 -0.10
CA VAL A 197 -0.17 -21.00 -0.40
C VAL A 197 -1.04 -22.25 -0.39
N VAL A 198 -2.20 -22.18 0.25
CA VAL A 198 -3.26 -23.17 0.11
C VAL A 198 -4.47 -22.58 -0.61
N VAL A 199 -5.02 -23.32 -1.60
CA VAL A 199 -6.30 -22.96 -2.23
C VAL A 199 -7.38 -23.86 -1.65
N VAL A 200 -8.31 -23.26 -0.88
CA VAL A 200 -9.42 -23.98 -0.25
C VAL A 200 -10.65 -23.88 -1.16
N GLY A 201 -11.16 -25.04 -1.61
CA GLY A 201 -12.29 -25.12 -2.53
C GLY A 201 -11.90 -25.24 -4.01
N ALA A 202 -10.62 -25.48 -4.33
CA ALA A 202 -10.22 -25.82 -5.69
C ALA A 202 -10.72 -27.21 -6.08
N GLY A 203 -11.53 -27.28 -7.14
CA GLY A 203 -12.10 -28.52 -7.68
C GLY A 203 -11.56 -28.86 -9.08
N ARG A 204 -11.95 -30.04 -9.61
CA ARG A 204 -11.53 -30.50 -10.95
C ARG A 204 -12.24 -29.76 -12.09
N LYS A 205 -13.33 -29.05 -11.81
CA LYS A 205 -14.12 -28.33 -12.82
C LYS A 205 -13.35 -27.06 -13.25
N ARG A 206 -12.89 -27.03 -14.50
CA ARG A 206 -12.12 -25.90 -15.06
C ARG A 206 -12.82 -24.52 -14.99
N SER A 207 -14.16 -24.52 -14.99
CA SER A 207 -14.95 -23.28 -14.89
C SER A 207 -15.21 -22.83 -13.46
N SER A 208 -14.61 -23.46 -12.44
CA SER A 208 -14.74 -23.01 -11.05
C SER A 208 -13.64 -22.01 -10.70
N VAL A 209 -13.98 -21.04 -9.87
CA VAL A 209 -13.05 -20.00 -9.41
C VAL A 209 -11.81 -20.60 -8.75
N GLY A 210 -11.99 -21.57 -7.83
CA GLY A 210 -10.86 -22.21 -7.15
C GLY A 210 -9.93 -22.98 -8.11
N ASN A 211 -10.45 -23.56 -9.21
CA ASN A 211 -9.62 -24.19 -10.24
C ASN A 211 -8.82 -23.13 -11.01
N ALA A 212 -9.43 -22.00 -11.36
CA ALA A 212 -8.77 -20.91 -12.07
C ALA A 212 -7.64 -20.30 -11.21
N VAL A 213 -7.88 -20.05 -9.91
CA VAL A 213 -6.85 -19.58 -8.97
C VAL A 213 -5.69 -20.57 -8.89
N LEU A 214 -5.97 -21.86 -8.70
CA LEU A 214 -4.93 -22.88 -8.65
C LEU A 214 -4.15 -22.98 -9.96
N HIS A 215 -4.84 -22.87 -11.10
CA HIS A 215 -4.21 -22.88 -12.42
C HIS A 215 -3.23 -21.71 -12.56
N ASN A 216 -3.66 -20.50 -12.22
CA ASN A 216 -2.82 -19.31 -12.31
C ASN A 216 -1.62 -19.40 -11.37
N LEU A 217 -1.83 -19.88 -10.15
CA LEU A 217 -0.75 -20.07 -9.17
C LEU A 217 0.33 -21.04 -9.69
N VAL A 218 -0.09 -22.20 -10.23
CA VAL A 218 0.83 -23.24 -10.72
C VAL A 218 1.51 -22.81 -12.02
N THR A 219 0.78 -22.21 -12.96
CA THR A 219 1.34 -21.77 -14.25
C THR A 219 2.02 -20.42 -14.17
N GLY A 220 1.69 -19.58 -13.16
CA GLY A 220 2.27 -18.26 -12.90
C GLY A 220 3.73 -18.29 -12.45
N GLY A 221 4.26 -19.46 -12.08
CA GLY A 221 5.66 -19.65 -11.71
C GLY A 221 5.92 -19.51 -10.21
N PHE A 222 4.88 -19.61 -9.37
CA PHE A 222 5.07 -19.64 -7.92
C PHE A 222 5.96 -20.80 -7.50
N ARG A 223 7.03 -20.49 -6.76
CA ARG A 223 8.06 -21.47 -6.36
C ARG A 223 7.88 -21.98 -4.93
N GLY A 224 6.94 -21.41 -4.19
CA GLY A 224 6.64 -21.80 -2.81
C GLY A 224 5.81 -23.07 -2.69
N GLY A 225 5.57 -23.51 -1.47
CA GLY A 225 4.68 -24.64 -1.18
C GLY A 225 3.26 -24.37 -1.68
N THR A 226 2.72 -25.24 -2.52
CA THR A 226 1.34 -25.11 -3.03
C THR A 226 0.51 -26.29 -2.58
N TYR A 227 -0.60 -26.00 -1.91
CA TYR A 227 -1.51 -26.96 -1.32
C TYR A 227 -2.94 -26.74 -1.81
N VAL A 228 -3.73 -27.80 -1.81
CA VAL A 228 -5.17 -27.76 -2.10
C VAL A 228 -5.93 -28.39 -0.93
N VAL A 229 -7.05 -27.79 -0.56
CA VAL A 229 -8.02 -28.42 0.34
C VAL A 229 -9.32 -28.64 -0.41
N ASN A 230 -9.63 -29.92 -0.64
CA ASN A 230 -10.89 -30.38 -1.22
C ASN A 230 -11.17 -31.83 -0.78
N PRO A 231 -12.23 -32.09 0.04
CA PRO A 231 -12.55 -33.42 0.54
C PRO A 231 -12.99 -34.42 -0.53
N HIS A 232 -13.25 -33.97 -1.77
CA HIS A 232 -13.79 -34.78 -2.86
C HIS A 232 -12.77 -35.10 -3.95
N ALA A 233 -11.49 -34.78 -3.74
CA ALA A 233 -10.43 -35.01 -4.73
C ALA A 233 -9.09 -35.33 -4.05
N ASP A 234 -8.37 -36.32 -4.59
CA ASP A 234 -7.00 -36.61 -4.13
C ASP A 234 -5.96 -35.69 -4.74
N GLN A 235 -6.26 -35.18 -5.94
CA GLN A 235 -5.42 -34.23 -6.68
C GLN A 235 -6.26 -33.28 -7.53
N VAL A 236 -5.79 -32.03 -7.68
CA VAL A 236 -6.32 -31.03 -8.60
C VAL A 236 -5.15 -30.39 -9.35
N LEU A 237 -5.17 -30.41 -10.68
CA LEU A 237 -4.09 -29.89 -11.55
C LEU A 237 -2.69 -30.43 -11.18
N GLY A 238 -2.59 -31.67 -10.72
CA GLY A 238 -1.34 -32.30 -10.32
C GLY A 238 -0.86 -31.95 -8.90
N VAL A 239 -1.57 -31.07 -8.20
CA VAL A 239 -1.28 -30.73 -6.80
C VAL A 239 -2.07 -31.66 -5.87
N VAL A 240 -1.39 -32.20 -4.85
CA VAL A 240 -2.02 -33.06 -3.82
C VAL A 240 -3.11 -32.29 -3.08
N SER A 241 -4.27 -32.92 -2.94
CA SER A 241 -5.40 -32.35 -2.21
C SER A 241 -5.56 -33.00 -0.84
N TYR A 242 -5.81 -32.20 0.17
CA TYR A 242 -6.05 -32.61 1.53
C TYR A 242 -7.53 -32.50 1.89
N PRO A 243 -8.06 -33.38 2.77
CA PRO A 243 -9.48 -33.36 3.11
C PRO A 243 -9.89 -32.15 3.96
N SER A 244 -8.97 -31.53 4.67
CA SER A 244 -9.20 -30.36 5.54
C SER A 244 -7.92 -29.53 5.71
N VAL A 245 -8.05 -28.31 6.22
CA VAL A 245 -6.91 -27.44 6.57
C VAL A 245 -6.05 -28.08 7.67
N ALA A 246 -6.67 -28.79 8.62
CA ALA A 246 -5.97 -29.48 9.70
C ALA A 246 -5.05 -30.62 9.21
N ALA A 247 -5.40 -31.22 8.05
CA ALA A 247 -4.62 -32.31 7.46
C ALA A 247 -3.40 -31.85 6.65
N LEU A 248 -3.19 -30.54 6.46
CA LEU A 248 -2.02 -30.00 5.77
C LEU A 248 -0.73 -30.39 6.49
N PRO A 249 0.39 -30.63 5.78
CA PRO A 249 1.66 -31.02 6.40
C PRO A 249 2.29 -29.87 7.23
N GLU A 250 2.05 -28.64 6.82
CA GLU A 250 2.52 -27.41 7.51
C GLU A 250 1.45 -26.34 7.53
N ALA A 251 1.67 -25.23 8.25
CA ALA A 251 0.83 -24.06 8.22
C ALA A 251 1.22 -23.18 7.04
N PRO A 252 0.37 -23.01 5.99
CA PRO A 252 0.66 -22.10 4.90
C PRO A 252 0.66 -20.63 5.36
N ASP A 253 1.47 -19.79 4.73
CA ASP A 253 1.44 -18.35 4.99
C ASP A 253 0.12 -17.72 4.53
N LEU A 254 -0.39 -18.15 3.36
CA LEU A 254 -1.58 -17.60 2.71
C LEU A 254 -2.61 -18.69 2.40
N ALA A 255 -3.87 -18.45 2.72
CA ALA A 255 -4.99 -19.24 2.24
C ALA A 255 -5.89 -18.43 1.28
N VAL A 256 -6.10 -18.95 0.07
CA VAL A 256 -7.07 -18.43 -0.90
C VAL A 256 -8.36 -19.22 -0.79
N VAL A 257 -9.42 -18.55 -0.36
CA VAL A 257 -10.69 -19.19 0.01
C VAL A 257 -11.73 -19.00 -1.11
N CYS A 258 -12.15 -20.13 -1.69
CA CYS A 258 -13.08 -20.21 -2.83
C CYS A 258 -14.27 -21.16 -2.54
N VAL A 259 -14.72 -21.21 -1.29
CA VAL A 259 -15.86 -22.02 -0.85
C VAL A 259 -17.16 -21.20 -0.81
N PRO A 260 -18.37 -21.80 -0.72
CA PRO A 260 -19.62 -21.06 -0.52
C PRO A 260 -19.56 -20.12 0.70
N ALA A 261 -20.30 -19.00 0.65
CA ALA A 261 -20.22 -17.92 1.63
C ALA A 261 -20.43 -18.38 3.09
N GLU A 262 -21.40 -19.27 3.29
CA GLU A 262 -21.74 -19.83 4.61
C GLU A 262 -20.62 -20.68 5.22
N ALA A 263 -19.72 -21.25 4.39
CA ALA A 263 -18.59 -22.05 4.85
C ALA A 263 -17.33 -21.22 5.15
N VAL A 264 -17.26 -19.96 4.67
CA VAL A 264 -16.06 -19.12 4.80
C VAL A 264 -15.65 -18.89 6.27
N PRO A 265 -16.56 -18.56 7.21
CA PRO A 265 -16.14 -18.34 8.61
C PRO A 265 -15.54 -19.59 9.26
N GLN A 266 -16.08 -20.79 8.96
CA GLN A 266 -15.53 -22.04 9.47
C GLN A 266 -14.15 -22.36 8.88
N VAL A 267 -13.97 -22.15 7.58
CA VAL A 267 -12.66 -22.31 6.91
C VAL A 267 -11.65 -21.32 7.48
N ALA A 268 -12.05 -20.07 7.75
CA ALA A 268 -11.19 -19.08 8.40
C ALA A 268 -10.77 -19.53 9.81
N GLU A 269 -11.70 -20.09 10.61
CA GLU A 269 -11.40 -20.65 11.95
C GLU A 269 -10.39 -21.79 11.86
N ASP A 270 -10.57 -22.71 10.89
CA ASP A 270 -9.66 -23.82 10.67
C ASP A 270 -8.27 -23.36 10.22
N CYS A 271 -8.21 -22.33 9.37
CA CYS A 271 -6.97 -21.65 8.96
C CYS A 271 -6.26 -21.02 10.16
N GLY A 272 -7.00 -20.26 10.97
CA GLY A 272 -6.44 -19.62 12.16
C GLY A 272 -5.88 -20.62 13.18
N ARG A 273 -6.62 -21.70 13.47
CA ARG A 273 -6.13 -22.79 14.34
C ARG A 273 -4.89 -23.47 13.78
N ARG A 274 -4.77 -23.56 12.46
CA ARG A 274 -3.59 -24.13 11.79
C ARG A 274 -2.38 -23.20 11.82
N GLY A 275 -2.58 -21.90 12.07
CA GLY A 275 -1.52 -20.89 12.11
C GLY A 275 -1.28 -20.18 10.76
N VAL A 276 -2.29 -20.20 9.87
CA VAL A 276 -2.27 -19.39 8.63
C VAL A 276 -2.24 -17.91 9.00
N LYS A 277 -1.39 -17.14 8.33
CA LYS A 277 -1.17 -15.71 8.66
C LYS A 277 -2.09 -14.76 7.91
N ALA A 278 -2.50 -15.13 6.70
CA ALA A 278 -3.34 -14.29 5.86
C ALA A 278 -4.37 -15.07 5.04
N LEU A 279 -5.50 -14.42 4.79
CA LEU A 279 -6.59 -14.93 3.95
C LEU A 279 -6.82 -14.01 2.75
N VAL A 280 -7.07 -14.60 1.58
CA VAL A 280 -7.66 -13.95 0.41
C VAL A 280 -9.01 -14.60 0.17
N VAL A 281 -10.10 -13.90 0.44
CA VAL A 281 -11.45 -14.45 0.29
C VAL A 281 -12.07 -13.97 -1.02
N ILE A 282 -12.12 -14.85 -2.01
CA ILE A 282 -12.67 -14.55 -3.34
C ILE A 282 -14.20 -14.48 -3.29
N THR A 283 -14.80 -15.30 -2.47
CA THR A 283 -16.25 -15.47 -2.33
C THR A 283 -16.94 -14.17 -1.92
N SER A 284 -18.07 -13.87 -2.56
CA SER A 284 -18.97 -12.75 -2.21
C SER A 284 -20.09 -13.17 -1.24
N GLY A 285 -20.75 -12.19 -0.59
CA GLY A 285 -21.89 -12.42 0.28
C GLY A 285 -21.54 -13.06 1.63
N VAL A 286 -20.31 -12.90 2.08
CA VAL A 286 -19.84 -13.40 3.39
C VAL A 286 -20.28 -12.44 4.50
N ASP A 287 -20.78 -12.99 5.61
CA ASP A 287 -21.14 -12.22 6.80
C ASP A 287 -19.90 -11.52 7.39
N PRO A 288 -19.86 -10.17 7.43
CA PRO A 288 -18.69 -9.42 7.86
C PRO A 288 -18.36 -9.65 9.33
N ASP A 289 -19.34 -9.66 10.21
CA ASP A 289 -19.13 -9.70 11.66
C ASP A 289 -18.53 -11.06 12.06
N ARG A 290 -19.08 -12.14 11.52
CA ARG A 290 -18.59 -13.51 11.78
C ARG A 290 -17.18 -13.74 11.23
N LEU A 291 -16.89 -13.22 10.04
CA LEU A 291 -15.56 -13.38 9.43
C LEU A 291 -14.52 -12.54 10.19
N LEU A 292 -14.82 -11.29 10.47
CA LEU A 292 -13.91 -10.39 11.20
C LEU A 292 -13.63 -10.88 12.62
N GLU A 293 -14.63 -11.41 13.34
CA GLU A 293 -14.42 -11.98 14.67
C GLU A 293 -13.35 -13.08 14.63
N VAL A 294 -13.42 -13.99 13.66
CA VAL A 294 -12.44 -15.08 13.50
C VAL A 294 -11.07 -14.56 13.11
N VAL A 295 -11.01 -13.68 12.09
CA VAL A 295 -9.76 -13.07 11.62
C VAL A 295 -9.06 -12.33 12.76
N HIS A 296 -9.83 -11.62 13.57
CA HIS A 296 -9.32 -10.90 14.74
C HIS A 296 -8.82 -11.84 15.83
N ARG A 297 -9.59 -12.88 16.16
CA ARG A 297 -9.21 -13.87 17.19
C ARG A 297 -7.87 -14.52 16.91
N HIS A 298 -7.59 -14.82 15.64
CA HIS A 298 -6.36 -15.50 15.24
C HIS A 298 -5.25 -14.57 14.75
N GLY A 299 -5.48 -13.24 14.74
CA GLY A 299 -4.48 -12.26 14.30
C GLY A 299 -4.10 -12.36 12.82
N MET A 300 -5.01 -12.86 11.98
CA MET A 300 -4.77 -12.99 10.54
C MET A 300 -5.01 -11.66 9.81
N ARG A 301 -4.35 -11.48 8.63
CA ARG A 301 -4.71 -10.41 7.70
C ARG A 301 -5.73 -10.93 6.68
N LEU A 302 -6.59 -10.04 6.20
CA LEU A 302 -7.68 -10.40 5.28
C LEU A 302 -7.72 -9.47 4.07
N VAL A 303 -7.68 -10.06 2.87
CA VAL A 303 -7.99 -9.39 1.60
C VAL A 303 -9.36 -9.87 1.12
N GLY A 304 -10.22 -8.96 0.72
CA GLY A 304 -11.59 -9.24 0.34
C GLY A 304 -12.57 -9.06 1.52
N PRO A 305 -13.68 -9.79 1.56
CA PRO A 305 -14.20 -10.74 0.56
C PRO A 305 -14.58 -10.09 -0.77
N ASN A 306 -15.17 -10.89 -1.70
CA ASN A 306 -15.67 -10.39 -2.97
C ASN A 306 -14.57 -9.74 -3.83
N CYS A 307 -13.42 -10.39 -3.99
CA CYS A 307 -12.25 -9.88 -4.69
C CYS A 307 -11.80 -10.80 -5.85
N VAL A 308 -10.95 -10.29 -6.74
CA VAL A 308 -10.32 -11.08 -7.81
C VAL A 308 -9.13 -11.88 -7.31
N GLY A 309 -8.53 -11.45 -6.20
CA GLY A 309 -7.33 -12.04 -5.63
C GLY A 309 -6.16 -11.05 -5.56
N VAL A 310 -4.97 -11.61 -5.43
CA VAL A 310 -3.71 -10.85 -5.27
C VAL A 310 -2.62 -11.39 -6.19
N THR A 311 -1.72 -10.50 -6.61
CA THR A 311 -0.50 -10.88 -7.33
C THR A 311 0.74 -10.34 -6.65
N GLY A 312 1.86 -10.97 -6.93
CA GLY A 312 3.20 -10.52 -6.59
C GLY A 312 4.17 -10.91 -7.70
N PRO A 313 5.47 -10.71 -7.54
CA PRO A 313 6.46 -11.02 -8.60
C PRO A 313 6.42 -12.47 -9.08
N ASP A 314 6.25 -13.41 -8.14
CA ASP A 314 6.19 -14.85 -8.39
C ASP A 314 4.83 -15.44 -7.96
N LEU A 315 3.86 -14.59 -7.60
CA LEU A 315 2.55 -15.00 -7.09
C LEU A 315 1.45 -14.54 -8.05
N ASP A 316 0.64 -15.48 -8.55
CA ASP A 316 -0.64 -15.17 -9.20
C ASP A 316 -1.76 -15.96 -8.51
N ALA A 317 -2.27 -15.40 -7.41
CA ALA A 317 -3.39 -15.94 -6.66
C ALA A 317 -4.71 -15.25 -7.05
N THR A 318 -4.95 -15.12 -8.37
CA THR A 318 -6.16 -14.54 -8.96
C THR A 318 -6.91 -15.55 -9.81
N PHE A 319 -8.16 -15.22 -10.19
CA PHE A 319 -8.90 -15.96 -11.21
C PHE A 319 -8.98 -15.19 -12.55
N THR A 320 -7.98 -14.38 -12.87
CA THR A 320 -7.87 -13.71 -14.17
C THR A 320 -7.71 -14.74 -15.30
N ARG A 321 -8.17 -14.38 -16.51
CA ARG A 321 -8.15 -15.27 -17.66
C ARG A 321 -6.74 -15.51 -18.19
N ASP A 322 -5.97 -14.46 -18.29
CA ASP A 322 -4.67 -14.46 -18.93
C ASP A 322 -3.58 -14.30 -17.87
N ARG A 323 -2.40 -14.87 -18.16
CA ARG A 323 -1.23 -14.73 -17.32
C ARG A 323 -0.84 -13.25 -17.18
N LEU A 324 -0.59 -12.83 -15.97
CA LEU A 324 -0.18 -11.47 -15.66
C LEU A 324 1.29 -11.23 -16.02
N THR A 325 1.57 -10.07 -16.59
CA THR A 325 2.92 -9.64 -16.90
C THR A 325 3.53 -8.98 -15.66
N SER A 326 4.72 -9.42 -15.28
CA SER A 326 5.50 -8.72 -14.24
C SER A 326 5.97 -7.37 -14.77
N GLY A 327 5.88 -6.34 -13.92
CA GLY A 327 6.25 -4.97 -14.26
C GLY A 327 6.46 -4.12 -13.02
N ASP A 328 6.23 -2.81 -13.14
CA ASP A 328 6.58 -1.81 -12.15
C ASP A 328 5.40 -0.95 -11.66
N VAL A 329 4.17 -1.36 -11.98
CA VAL A 329 2.94 -0.66 -11.53
C VAL A 329 2.32 -1.40 -10.36
N GLY A 330 2.24 -0.75 -9.19
CA GLY A 330 1.45 -1.22 -8.05
C GLY A 330 -0.02 -0.89 -8.24
N VAL A 331 -0.92 -1.88 -8.21
CA VAL A 331 -2.36 -1.67 -8.46
C VAL A 331 -3.18 -2.08 -7.26
N VAL A 332 -4.02 -1.18 -6.75
CA VAL A 332 -5.07 -1.53 -5.79
C VAL A 332 -6.45 -1.11 -6.30
N THR A 333 -7.39 -2.01 -6.19
CA THR A 333 -8.76 -1.77 -6.67
C THR A 333 -9.80 -2.41 -5.77
N GLN A 334 -10.90 -1.69 -5.53
CA GLN A 334 -12.10 -2.22 -4.86
C GLN A 334 -13.07 -2.89 -5.83
N SER A 335 -12.84 -2.79 -7.15
CA SER A 335 -13.67 -3.42 -8.17
C SER A 335 -12.90 -4.49 -8.94
N GLY A 336 -13.42 -5.72 -8.94
CA GLY A 336 -12.86 -6.82 -9.72
C GLY A 336 -12.87 -6.55 -11.23
N GLY A 337 -13.95 -5.94 -11.75
CA GLY A 337 -14.06 -5.59 -13.16
C GLY A 337 -13.03 -4.56 -13.59
N VAL A 338 -12.78 -3.55 -12.75
CA VAL A 338 -11.73 -2.54 -13.00
C VAL A 338 -10.34 -3.16 -12.95
N ALA A 339 -10.09 -4.08 -11.99
CA ALA A 339 -8.83 -4.82 -11.93
C ALA A 339 -8.53 -5.53 -13.25
N ILE A 340 -9.49 -6.31 -13.74
CA ILE A 340 -9.34 -7.07 -15.01
C ILE A 340 -9.13 -6.13 -16.19
N ALA A 341 -9.89 -5.03 -16.26
CA ALA A 341 -9.77 -4.06 -17.35
C ALA A 341 -8.39 -3.37 -17.37
N VAL A 342 -7.86 -2.97 -16.22
CA VAL A 342 -6.51 -2.37 -16.10
C VAL A 342 -5.45 -3.38 -16.52
N LEU A 343 -5.49 -4.60 -15.99
CA LEU A 343 -4.52 -5.64 -16.33
C LEU A 343 -4.50 -5.98 -17.81
N GLU A 344 -5.67 -6.08 -18.44
CA GLU A 344 -5.77 -6.40 -19.87
C GLU A 344 -5.18 -5.29 -20.75
N GLN A 345 -5.42 -4.02 -20.39
CA GLN A 345 -4.86 -2.89 -21.15
C GLN A 345 -3.34 -2.78 -20.95
N LEU A 346 -2.82 -2.96 -19.72
CA LEU A 346 -1.38 -3.00 -19.47
C LEU A 346 -0.71 -4.14 -20.25
N ARG A 347 -1.31 -5.34 -20.24
CA ARG A 347 -0.80 -6.50 -20.98
C ARG A 347 -0.69 -6.24 -22.48
N ARG A 348 -1.67 -5.58 -23.09
CA ARG A 348 -1.64 -5.19 -24.52
C ARG A 348 -0.45 -4.29 -24.86
N LEU A 349 -0.03 -3.47 -23.91
CA LEU A 349 1.12 -2.60 -24.04
C LEU A 349 2.45 -3.29 -23.70
N GLY A 350 2.44 -4.55 -23.27
CA GLY A 350 3.62 -5.21 -22.74
C GLY A 350 4.06 -4.67 -21.36
N LEU A 351 3.23 -3.85 -20.73
CA LEU A 351 3.42 -3.36 -19.37
C LEU A 351 2.86 -4.36 -18.37
N GLY A 352 3.37 -4.31 -17.14
CA GLY A 352 2.94 -5.22 -16.09
C GLY A 352 2.83 -4.57 -14.73
N THR A 353 2.44 -5.39 -13.76
CA THR A 353 2.28 -4.96 -12.38
C THR A 353 3.42 -5.48 -11.50
N SER A 354 3.87 -4.67 -10.54
CA SER A 354 4.72 -5.16 -9.44
C SER A 354 3.88 -6.01 -8.49
N GLU A 355 2.71 -5.53 -8.12
CA GLU A 355 1.64 -6.23 -7.44
C GLU A 355 0.28 -5.70 -7.89
N LEU A 356 -0.74 -6.58 -7.80
CA LEU A 356 -2.14 -6.18 -7.82
C LEU A 356 -2.82 -6.73 -6.58
N VAL A 357 -3.59 -5.89 -5.90
CA VAL A 357 -4.47 -6.29 -4.81
C VAL A 357 -5.90 -5.85 -5.11
N SER A 358 -6.78 -6.81 -5.33
CA SER A 358 -8.21 -6.55 -5.38
C SER A 358 -8.77 -6.65 -3.97
N THR A 359 -9.17 -5.53 -3.38
CA THR A 359 -9.61 -5.49 -1.97
C THR A 359 -11.09 -5.82 -1.79
N GLY A 360 -11.87 -5.85 -2.87
CA GLY A 360 -13.30 -6.16 -2.82
C GLY A 360 -14.05 -5.30 -1.80
N ASP A 361 -14.79 -5.95 -0.88
CA ASP A 361 -15.55 -5.27 0.18
C ASP A 361 -14.66 -4.62 1.27
N LYS A 362 -13.34 -4.90 1.24
CA LYS A 362 -12.31 -4.21 2.04
C LYS A 362 -12.57 -4.26 3.55
N TYR A 363 -12.62 -5.45 4.12
CA TYR A 363 -12.87 -5.60 5.56
C TYR A 363 -11.62 -5.34 6.43
N ASP A 364 -10.39 -5.62 5.93
CA ASP A 364 -9.14 -5.37 6.66
C ASP A 364 -8.13 -4.66 5.76
N VAL A 365 -7.43 -5.37 4.86
CA VAL A 365 -6.41 -4.77 3.99
C VAL A 365 -7.03 -3.75 3.06
N SER A 366 -6.44 -2.57 3.02
CA SER A 366 -6.95 -1.40 2.31
C SER A 366 -5.89 -0.74 1.42
N GLY A 367 -6.28 0.27 0.64
CA GLY A 367 -5.33 1.09 -0.11
C GLY A 367 -4.30 1.80 0.75
N ASN A 368 -4.61 2.08 2.03
CA ASN A 368 -3.66 2.70 2.96
C ASN A 368 -2.49 1.77 3.28
N ASP A 369 -2.77 0.49 3.51
CA ASP A 369 -1.75 -0.53 3.80
C ASP A 369 -0.82 -0.73 2.58
N LEU A 370 -1.39 -0.73 1.38
CA LEU A 370 -0.64 -0.91 0.14
C LEU A 370 0.19 0.32 -0.24
N LEU A 371 -0.28 1.54 0.05
CA LEU A 371 0.52 2.75 -0.10
C LEU A 371 1.78 2.69 0.77
N LEU A 372 1.67 2.19 2.00
CA LEU A 372 2.82 1.98 2.90
C LEU A 372 3.79 0.94 2.34
N TRP A 373 3.27 -0.16 1.80
CA TRP A 373 4.08 -1.20 1.15
C TRP A 373 4.87 -0.63 -0.03
N TRP A 374 4.20 0.05 -0.96
CA TRP A 374 4.83 0.58 -2.16
C TRP A 374 5.75 1.78 -1.91
N GLU A 375 5.62 2.47 -0.81
CA GLU A 375 6.54 3.56 -0.48
C GLU A 375 8.01 3.10 -0.47
N ARG A 376 8.26 1.91 0.05
CA ARG A 376 9.60 1.32 0.21
C ARG A 376 9.95 0.27 -0.86
N ASP A 377 8.99 -0.19 -1.64
CA ASP A 377 9.25 -1.20 -2.68
C ASP A 377 9.89 -0.54 -3.92
N GLU A 378 11.19 -0.79 -4.13
CA GLU A 378 11.95 -0.22 -5.25
C GLU A 378 11.50 -0.74 -6.63
N ARG A 379 10.79 -1.87 -6.69
CA ARG A 379 10.27 -2.42 -7.95
C ARG A 379 9.02 -1.69 -8.42
N THR A 380 8.28 -1.06 -7.52
CA THR A 380 7.11 -0.27 -7.86
C THR A 380 7.53 1.15 -8.21
N ARG A 381 7.36 1.56 -9.47
CA ARG A 381 7.68 2.89 -9.98
C ARG A 381 6.49 3.83 -10.05
N ALA A 382 5.29 3.29 -10.22
CA ALA A 382 4.04 4.04 -10.23
C ALA A 382 2.96 3.28 -9.46
N VAL A 383 1.99 4.00 -8.89
CA VAL A 383 0.86 3.43 -8.15
C VAL A 383 -0.45 3.82 -8.82
N ALA A 384 -1.32 2.83 -9.05
CA ALA A 384 -2.64 2.99 -9.63
C ALA A 384 -3.74 2.59 -8.63
N LEU A 385 -4.67 3.50 -8.37
CA LEU A 385 -5.72 3.36 -7.38
C LEU A 385 -7.10 3.39 -8.02
N TYR A 386 -7.98 2.45 -7.65
CA TYR A 386 -9.42 2.57 -7.82
C TYR A 386 -10.10 2.35 -6.47
N LEU A 387 -10.50 3.43 -5.82
CA LEU A 387 -11.05 3.42 -4.46
C LEU A 387 -12.45 4.03 -4.43
N GLU A 388 -13.43 3.27 -3.97
CA GLU A 388 -14.81 3.72 -3.74
C GLU A 388 -14.95 4.38 -2.36
N SER A 389 -14.12 3.97 -1.40
CA SER A 389 -14.02 4.54 -0.06
C SER A 389 -12.59 4.52 0.46
N PHE A 390 -12.21 5.52 1.27
CA PHE A 390 -10.85 5.66 1.80
C PHE A 390 -10.63 4.98 3.16
N GLY A 391 -11.72 4.53 3.83
CA GLY A 391 -11.65 4.11 5.22
C GLY A 391 -11.35 5.31 6.12
N ASN A 392 -10.08 5.56 6.43
CA ASN A 392 -9.64 6.76 7.14
C ASN A 392 -9.06 7.80 6.15
N PRO A 393 -9.82 8.87 5.79
CA PRO A 393 -9.37 9.87 4.81
C PRO A 393 -8.15 10.68 5.24
N ARG A 394 -7.96 10.88 6.56
CA ARG A 394 -6.78 11.58 7.10
C ARG A 394 -5.52 10.72 6.93
N LYS A 395 -5.61 9.42 7.27
CA LYS A 395 -4.52 8.45 7.05
C LYS A 395 -4.20 8.39 5.56
N PHE A 396 -5.20 8.23 4.68
CA PHE A 396 -5.02 8.23 3.23
C PHE A 396 -4.28 9.47 2.72
N SER A 397 -4.75 10.68 3.06
CA SER A 397 -4.15 11.92 2.58
C SER A 397 -2.68 12.07 3.00
N ARG A 398 -2.34 11.65 4.23
CA ARG A 398 -0.96 11.67 4.74
C ARG A 398 -0.08 10.69 3.96
N LEU A 399 -0.54 9.44 3.82
CA LEU A 399 0.21 8.38 3.17
C LEU A 399 0.37 8.60 1.67
N ALA A 400 -0.71 8.93 0.98
CA ALA A 400 -0.67 9.21 -0.45
C ALA A 400 0.28 10.37 -0.79
N ARG A 401 0.27 11.45 0.03
CA ARG A 401 1.24 12.56 -0.12
C ARG A 401 2.68 12.11 0.07
N ARG A 402 2.94 11.21 1.02
CA ARG A 402 4.27 10.69 1.31
C ARG A 402 4.78 9.85 0.13
N VAL A 403 3.92 9.00 -0.44
CA VAL A 403 4.24 8.20 -1.64
C VAL A 403 4.39 9.10 -2.87
N ALA A 404 3.48 10.05 -3.10
CA ALA A 404 3.47 10.94 -4.26
C ALA A 404 4.73 11.82 -4.38
N ARG A 405 5.43 12.09 -3.28
CA ARG A 405 6.73 12.77 -3.31
C ARG A 405 7.86 11.94 -3.90
N ARG A 406 7.68 10.63 -4.03
CA ARG A 406 8.72 9.68 -4.48
C ARG A 406 8.34 8.97 -5.77
N LYS A 407 7.04 8.74 -5.98
CA LYS A 407 6.50 7.94 -7.09
C LYS A 407 5.17 8.53 -7.54
N PRO A 408 4.88 8.58 -8.84
CA PRO A 408 3.56 8.97 -9.33
C PRO A 408 2.46 8.09 -8.74
N VAL A 409 1.42 8.73 -8.21
CA VAL A 409 0.23 8.06 -7.69
C VAL A 409 -0.96 8.52 -8.52
N LEU A 410 -1.56 7.61 -9.25
CA LEU A 410 -2.70 7.84 -10.11
C LEU A 410 -3.96 7.27 -9.48
N ALA A 411 -5.10 7.92 -9.65
CA ALA A 411 -6.37 7.42 -9.16
C ALA A 411 -7.50 7.63 -10.17
N ILE A 412 -8.30 6.59 -10.42
CA ILE A 412 -9.54 6.73 -11.19
C ILE A 412 -10.60 7.37 -10.30
N ARG A 413 -11.28 8.42 -10.81
CA ARG A 413 -12.42 9.06 -10.15
C ARG A 413 -13.64 8.14 -10.18
N ALA A 414 -13.87 7.37 -9.12
CA ALA A 414 -15.09 6.58 -8.98
C ALA A 414 -16.28 7.46 -8.57
N ALA A 415 -17.50 7.16 -9.04
CA ALA A 415 -18.73 7.79 -8.57
C ALA A 415 -18.70 9.34 -8.62
N SER A 416 -18.27 9.92 -9.73
CA SER A 416 -18.16 11.38 -9.91
C SER A 416 -19.50 12.08 -10.18
N SER A 417 -20.52 11.34 -10.64
CA SER A 417 -21.89 11.83 -10.86
C SER A 417 -22.85 11.31 -9.78
N GLU A 418 -24.02 11.96 -9.62
CA GLU A 418 -25.08 11.45 -8.73
C GLU A 418 -25.53 10.02 -9.09
N ALA A 419 -25.60 9.71 -10.38
CA ALA A 419 -25.94 8.37 -10.86
C ALA A 419 -24.86 7.35 -10.46
N GLY A 420 -23.59 7.71 -10.62
CA GLY A 420 -22.46 6.89 -10.18
C GLY A 420 -22.43 6.70 -8.66
N GLN A 421 -22.76 7.74 -7.89
CA GLN A 421 -22.84 7.65 -6.42
C GLN A 421 -23.96 6.70 -5.97
N ARG A 422 -25.14 6.75 -6.61
CA ARG A 422 -26.24 5.80 -6.33
C ARG A 422 -25.84 4.36 -6.69
N ALA A 423 -25.15 4.16 -7.80
CA ALA A 423 -24.67 2.85 -8.21
C ALA A 423 -23.63 2.29 -7.21
N ALA A 424 -22.66 3.11 -6.81
CA ALA A 424 -21.64 2.73 -5.83
C ALA A 424 -22.24 2.41 -4.45
N ALA A 425 -23.23 3.17 -3.99
CA ALA A 425 -23.93 2.92 -2.73
C ALA A 425 -24.71 1.59 -2.72
N SER A 426 -25.13 1.10 -3.90
CA SER A 426 -25.79 -0.20 -4.04
C SER A 426 -24.80 -1.37 -4.09
N HIS A 427 -23.55 -1.11 -4.43
CA HIS A 427 -22.50 -2.11 -4.62
C HIS A 427 -21.67 -2.38 -3.37
N THR A 428 -21.49 -1.39 -2.51
CA THR A 428 -20.63 -1.50 -1.33
C THR A 428 -21.42 -1.16 -0.06
N ALA A 429 -21.25 -1.94 1.00
CA ALA A 429 -21.80 -1.65 2.33
C ALA A 429 -21.21 -0.35 2.95
N ALA A 430 -20.13 0.18 2.36
CA ALA A 430 -19.48 1.40 2.79
C ALA A 430 -20.08 2.64 2.13
N THR A 431 -20.32 3.69 2.89
CA THR A 431 -20.78 4.98 2.38
C THR A 431 -19.74 5.55 1.40
N ALA A 432 -20.14 5.76 0.14
CA ALA A 432 -19.28 6.35 -0.88
C ALA A 432 -18.84 7.77 -0.46
N THR A 433 -17.57 8.09 -0.63
CA THR A 433 -17.04 9.43 -0.35
C THR A 433 -17.57 10.43 -1.39
N PRO A 434 -18.16 11.58 -0.99
CA PRO A 434 -18.62 12.59 -1.94
C PRO A 434 -17.53 13.03 -2.91
N ALA A 435 -17.88 13.23 -4.19
CA ALA A 435 -16.92 13.55 -5.26
C ALA A 435 -16.04 14.76 -4.93
N VAL A 436 -16.63 15.85 -4.41
CA VAL A 436 -15.90 17.07 -4.03
C VAL A 436 -14.85 16.80 -2.95
N THR A 437 -15.20 15.98 -1.94
CA THR A 437 -14.30 15.61 -0.86
C THR A 437 -13.15 14.75 -1.40
N ARG A 438 -13.44 13.78 -2.26
CA ARG A 438 -12.46 12.91 -2.88
C ARG A 438 -11.46 13.70 -3.73
N ASP A 439 -11.95 14.59 -4.61
CA ASP A 439 -11.10 15.40 -5.48
C ASP A 439 -10.23 16.37 -4.69
N ALA A 440 -10.74 16.91 -3.58
CA ALA A 440 -9.96 17.70 -2.64
C ALA A 440 -8.87 16.87 -1.93
N LEU A 441 -9.17 15.63 -1.55
CA LEU A 441 -8.19 14.72 -0.96
C LEU A 441 -7.09 14.36 -1.95
N PHE A 442 -7.44 14.04 -3.20
CA PHE A 442 -6.46 13.72 -4.24
C PHE A 442 -5.51 14.89 -4.49
N ARG A 443 -6.05 16.08 -4.76
CA ARG A 443 -5.23 17.29 -4.95
C ARG A 443 -4.32 17.57 -3.75
N LYS A 444 -4.86 17.50 -2.53
CA LYS A 444 -4.08 17.73 -1.30
C LYS A 444 -2.97 16.71 -1.13
N ALA A 445 -3.17 15.50 -1.62
CA ALA A 445 -2.22 14.40 -1.51
C ALA A 445 -1.21 14.32 -2.67
N GLY A 446 -1.34 15.15 -3.72
CA GLY A 446 -0.51 15.05 -4.92
C GLY A 446 -0.83 13.79 -5.75
N VAL A 447 -2.10 13.33 -5.70
CA VAL A 447 -2.58 12.20 -6.49
C VAL A 447 -3.17 12.70 -7.79
N THR A 448 -2.64 12.25 -8.91
CA THR A 448 -3.15 12.57 -10.24
C THR A 448 -4.45 11.81 -10.49
N ALA A 449 -5.55 12.53 -10.61
CA ALA A 449 -6.88 11.95 -10.80
C ALA A 449 -7.26 11.90 -12.29
N VAL A 450 -7.67 10.70 -12.77
CA VAL A 450 -8.11 10.43 -14.14
C VAL A 450 -9.55 9.93 -14.17
N ASP A 451 -10.23 10.02 -15.34
CA ASP A 451 -11.66 9.75 -15.41
C ASP A 451 -12.02 8.30 -15.77
N GLY A 452 -11.06 7.52 -16.27
CA GLY A 452 -11.32 6.14 -16.67
C GLY A 452 -10.08 5.25 -16.71
N VAL A 453 -10.32 3.97 -16.98
CA VAL A 453 -9.24 2.96 -17.13
C VAL A 453 -8.32 3.33 -18.29
N THR A 454 -8.88 3.78 -19.40
CA THR A 454 -8.11 4.16 -20.59
C THR A 454 -7.19 5.35 -20.29
N ASP A 455 -7.69 6.37 -19.59
CA ASP A 455 -6.87 7.55 -19.22
C ASP A 455 -5.76 7.14 -18.23
N LEU A 456 -6.07 6.24 -17.28
CA LEU A 456 -5.07 5.68 -16.37
C LEU A 456 -3.92 5.02 -17.14
N VAL A 457 -4.27 4.17 -18.10
CA VAL A 457 -3.28 3.40 -18.88
C VAL A 457 -2.50 4.30 -19.83
N ASP A 458 -3.13 5.33 -20.40
CA ASP A 458 -2.46 6.35 -21.22
C ASP A 458 -1.36 7.07 -20.43
N VAL A 459 -1.67 7.49 -19.19
CA VAL A 459 -0.67 8.13 -18.31
C VAL A 459 0.42 7.16 -17.90
N LEU A 460 0.08 5.90 -17.57
CA LEU A 460 1.07 4.87 -17.22
C LEU A 460 2.01 4.55 -18.39
N ALA A 461 1.51 4.52 -19.63
CA ALA A 461 2.32 4.34 -20.82
C ALA A 461 3.35 5.47 -20.99
N ALA A 462 2.93 6.71 -20.78
CA ALA A 462 3.84 7.85 -20.80
C ALA A 462 4.88 7.79 -19.66
N LEU A 463 4.46 7.50 -18.43
CA LEU A 463 5.36 7.36 -17.27
C LEU A 463 6.42 6.26 -17.46
N HIS A 464 6.09 5.23 -18.23
CA HIS A 464 7.03 4.15 -18.55
C HIS A 464 8.08 4.59 -19.57
N THR A 465 7.75 5.51 -20.47
CA THR A 465 8.55 5.83 -21.67
C THR A 465 9.24 7.18 -21.62
N THR A 466 8.84 8.08 -20.73
CA THR A 466 9.32 9.46 -20.72
C THR A 466 9.53 9.99 -19.30
N PRO A 467 10.49 10.91 -19.08
CA PRO A 467 10.63 11.57 -17.78
C PRO A 467 9.42 12.47 -17.47
N LEU A 468 9.28 12.88 -16.21
CA LEU A 468 8.29 13.88 -15.82
C LEU A 468 8.65 15.25 -16.39
N PRO A 469 7.67 16.06 -16.85
CA PRO A 469 7.92 17.42 -17.31
C PRO A 469 8.33 18.33 -16.13
N ALA A 470 9.24 19.26 -16.40
CA ALA A 470 9.67 20.24 -15.40
C ALA A 470 8.63 21.38 -15.20
N GLY A 471 7.67 21.50 -16.11
CA GLY A 471 6.63 22.52 -16.10
C GLY A 471 5.57 22.27 -17.15
N ARG A 472 4.82 23.30 -17.49
CA ARG A 472 3.63 23.22 -18.36
C ARG A 472 3.81 23.83 -19.76
N ASN A 473 5.05 24.21 -20.13
CA ASN A 473 5.33 24.83 -21.42
C ASN A 473 5.60 23.77 -22.48
N VAL A 474 4.70 23.66 -23.46
CA VAL A 474 4.71 22.58 -24.46
C VAL A 474 5.08 23.11 -25.82
N ALA A 475 6.00 22.46 -26.52
CA ALA A 475 6.19 22.60 -27.94
C ALA A 475 5.38 21.55 -28.70
N VAL A 476 4.73 21.97 -29.78
CA VAL A 476 4.06 21.09 -30.74
C VAL A 476 4.88 21.07 -32.01
N LEU A 477 5.30 19.89 -32.45
CA LEU A 477 6.03 19.64 -33.68
C LEU A 477 5.20 18.72 -34.57
N GLY A 478 4.96 19.09 -35.82
CA GLY A 478 4.20 18.21 -36.72
C GLY A 478 4.49 18.45 -38.21
N ASN A 479 4.05 17.50 -39.03
CA ASN A 479 4.09 17.60 -40.51
C ASN A 479 2.72 17.91 -41.14
N ALA A 480 1.74 18.22 -40.28
CA ALA A 480 0.37 18.58 -40.70
C ALA A 480 -0.17 19.74 -39.85
N GLY A 481 -0.27 20.92 -40.44
CA GLY A 481 -0.65 22.15 -39.72
C GLY A 481 -1.98 22.06 -38.98
N GLY A 482 -2.99 21.40 -39.56
CA GLY A 482 -4.30 21.22 -38.91
C GLY A 482 -4.24 20.44 -37.62
N LEU A 483 -3.46 19.36 -37.54
CA LEU A 483 -3.28 18.59 -36.31
C LEU A 483 -2.42 19.35 -35.28
N GLY A 484 -1.47 20.16 -35.73
CA GLY A 484 -0.72 21.09 -34.88
C GLY A 484 -1.65 22.10 -34.17
N VAL A 485 -2.63 22.65 -34.88
CA VAL A 485 -3.66 23.55 -34.30
C VAL A 485 -4.52 22.81 -33.28
N LEU A 486 -5.00 21.61 -33.61
CA LEU A 486 -5.78 20.78 -32.67
C LEU A 486 -4.98 20.42 -31.40
N ALA A 487 -3.68 20.17 -31.56
CA ALA A 487 -2.78 19.90 -30.41
C ALA A 487 -2.63 21.14 -29.51
N ALA A 488 -2.44 22.32 -30.09
CA ALA A 488 -2.36 23.58 -29.37
C ALA A 488 -3.65 23.89 -28.60
N ASP A 489 -4.81 23.75 -29.26
CA ASP A 489 -6.11 23.93 -28.62
C ASP A 489 -6.34 22.95 -27.46
N ALA A 490 -5.92 21.71 -27.64
CA ALA A 490 -6.02 20.69 -26.60
C ALA A 490 -5.10 21.02 -25.40
N CYS A 491 -3.86 21.46 -25.65
CA CYS A 491 -2.95 21.91 -24.61
C CYS A 491 -3.58 23.01 -23.74
N VAL A 492 -4.11 24.05 -24.37
CA VAL A 492 -4.76 25.18 -23.67
C VAL A 492 -5.98 24.72 -22.86
N ARG A 493 -6.82 23.83 -23.42
CA ARG A 493 -7.97 23.26 -22.68
C ARG A 493 -7.59 22.49 -21.43
N HIS A 494 -6.44 21.83 -21.46
CA HIS A 494 -5.90 21.07 -20.31
C HIS A 494 -4.96 21.89 -19.41
N GLY A 495 -4.92 23.24 -19.59
CA GLY A 495 -4.13 24.12 -18.74
C GLY A 495 -2.62 24.07 -18.99
N LEU A 496 -2.21 23.54 -20.14
CA LEU A 496 -0.83 23.64 -20.62
C LEU A 496 -0.64 24.98 -21.37
N THR A 497 0.60 25.43 -21.45
CA THR A 497 1.00 26.66 -22.15
C THR A 497 1.74 26.30 -23.43
N ILE A 498 1.36 26.90 -24.55
CA ILE A 498 2.13 26.76 -25.78
C ILE A 498 3.40 27.60 -25.64
N ALA A 499 4.54 26.90 -25.55
CA ALA A 499 5.86 27.52 -25.35
C ALA A 499 6.20 28.49 -26.50
N GLN A 500 6.92 29.53 -26.16
CA GLN A 500 7.58 30.38 -27.16
C GLN A 500 9.08 30.06 -27.14
N PRO A 501 9.57 29.25 -28.10
CA PRO A 501 11.00 28.92 -28.17
C PRO A 501 11.88 30.17 -28.30
N ALA A 502 13.08 30.08 -27.80
CA ALA A 502 14.05 31.16 -27.87
C ALA A 502 14.28 31.61 -29.33
N PRO A 503 14.59 32.89 -29.57
CA PRO A 503 14.86 33.41 -30.92
C PRO A 503 15.93 32.61 -31.68
N ALA A 504 16.96 32.11 -30.96
CA ALA A 504 18.02 31.29 -31.54
C ALA A 504 17.49 29.93 -32.04
N THR A 505 16.58 29.29 -31.28
CA THR A 505 15.92 28.04 -31.68
C THR A 505 15.01 28.25 -32.89
N THR A 506 14.20 29.32 -32.86
CA THR A 506 13.34 29.67 -34.00
C THR A 506 14.15 29.95 -35.28
N GLU A 507 15.31 30.62 -35.15
CA GLU A 507 16.18 30.88 -36.29
C GLU A 507 16.88 29.59 -36.80
N ALA A 508 17.24 28.68 -35.89
CA ALA A 508 17.80 27.37 -36.26
C ALA A 508 16.75 26.51 -37.01
N LEU A 509 15.50 26.51 -36.56
CA LEU A 509 14.37 25.86 -37.23
C LEU A 509 14.15 26.47 -38.62
N ARG A 510 14.16 27.81 -38.77
CA ARG A 510 14.01 28.48 -40.05
C ARG A 510 15.08 28.12 -41.06
N ARG A 511 16.34 27.88 -40.61
CA ARG A 511 17.43 27.45 -41.51
C ARG A 511 17.31 25.99 -41.93
N LEU A 512 16.67 25.18 -41.11
CA LEU A 512 16.54 23.73 -41.32
C LEU A 512 15.34 23.41 -42.22
N LEU A 513 14.27 24.20 -42.08
CA LEU A 513 12.99 23.93 -42.70
C LEU A 513 12.84 24.68 -44.06
N PRO A 514 12.04 24.15 -45.01
CA PRO A 514 11.74 24.85 -46.25
C PRO A 514 10.94 26.15 -45.97
N GLY A 515 11.04 27.10 -46.87
CA GLY A 515 10.39 28.42 -46.70
C GLY A 515 8.84 28.41 -46.59
N THR A 516 8.20 27.29 -46.94
CA THR A 516 6.77 27.04 -46.78
C THR A 516 6.38 26.52 -45.39
N ALA A 517 7.33 26.13 -44.57
CA ALA A 517 7.13 25.62 -43.22
C ALA A 517 6.99 26.76 -42.20
N SER A 518 6.40 26.46 -41.04
CA SER A 518 6.32 27.38 -39.90
C SER A 518 7.34 27.04 -38.85
N PRO A 519 8.35 27.89 -38.57
CA PRO A 519 9.31 27.64 -37.48
C PRO A 519 8.77 28.11 -36.12
N HIS A 520 7.56 28.61 -36.03
CA HIS A 520 6.90 29.06 -34.80
C HIS A 520 6.05 27.93 -34.21
N ASN A 521 5.94 27.86 -32.91
CA ASN A 521 5.14 26.85 -32.21
C ASN A 521 3.62 27.17 -32.33
N PRO A 522 2.81 26.23 -32.86
CA PRO A 522 3.12 24.92 -33.41
C PRO A 522 4.06 24.95 -34.63
N VAL A 523 5.16 24.18 -34.52
CA VAL A 523 6.14 24.05 -35.62
C VAL A 523 5.56 23.11 -36.67
N ASP A 524 5.29 23.65 -37.88
CA ASP A 524 4.82 22.84 -39.01
C ASP A 524 5.98 22.62 -39.99
N THR A 525 6.43 21.38 -40.10
CA THR A 525 7.54 20.97 -40.97
C THR A 525 7.10 20.72 -42.42
N THR A 526 5.81 20.74 -42.71
CA THR A 526 5.14 20.35 -43.96
C THR A 526 5.21 18.84 -44.27
N ALA A 527 4.34 18.39 -45.20
CA ALA A 527 4.17 16.97 -45.54
C ALA A 527 5.38 16.32 -46.25
N VAL A 528 6.39 17.07 -46.65
CA VAL A 528 7.55 16.58 -47.40
C VAL A 528 8.81 16.38 -46.55
N VAL A 529 8.71 16.60 -45.23
CA VAL A 529 9.83 16.45 -44.28
C VAL A 529 10.26 14.99 -44.21
N ASP A 530 11.57 14.75 -44.18
CA ASP A 530 12.14 13.45 -43.90
C ASP A 530 12.37 13.22 -42.39
N ASP A 531 12.55 11.96 -41.98
CA ASP A 531 12.81 11.54 -40.60
C ASP A 531 13.96 12.30 -39.96
N ARG A 532 15.06 12.49 -40.71
CA ARG A 532 16.28 13.11 -40.22
C ARG A 532 16.08 14.59 -39.91
N THR A 533 15.33 15.30 -40.76
CA THR A 533 15.03 16.71 -40.56
C THR A 533 14.03 16.87 -39.42
N PHE A 534 13.02 15.99 -39.34
CA PHE A 534 12.04 15.97 -38.23
C PHE A 534 12.75 15.71 -36.88
N ALA A 535 13.66 14.74 -36.81
CA ALA A 535 14.46 14.44 -35.62
C ALA A 535 15.28 15.66 -35.15
N ARG A 536 15.92 16.38 -36.09
CA ARG A 536 16.67 17.59 -35.75
C ARG A 536 15.79 18.73 -35.23
N CYS A 537 14.56 18.87 -35.75
CA CYS A 537 13.59 19.81 -35.20
C CYS A 537 13.18 19.44 -33.78
N LEU A 538 12.95 18.15 -33.53
CA LEU A 538 12.65 17.62 -32.19
C LEU A 538 13.78 17.92 -31.21
N ASP A 539 15.03 17.66 -31.60
CA ASP A 539 16.22 17.93 -30.76
C ASP A 539 16.34 19.42 -30.40
N LEU A 540 16.13 20.32 -31.38
CA LEU A 540 16.18 21.76 -31.15
C LEU A 540 15.11 22.22 -30.15
N LEU A 541 13.88 21.70 -30.26
CA LEU A 541 12.80 22.02 -29.34
C LEU A 541 13.02 21.42 -27.94
N ALA A 542 13.49 20.18 -27.88
CA ALA A 542 13.78 19.52 -26.59
C ALA A 542 14.96 20.19 -25.85
N ALA A 543 15.92 20.76 -26.58
CA ALA A 543 17.05 21.49 -25.98
C ALA A 543 16.67 22.93 -25.54
N ASP A 544 15.56 23.49 -26.01
CA ASP A 544 15.16 24.88 -25.71
C ASP A 544 14.74 25.04 -24.23
N PRO A 545 15.34 25.99 -23.48
CA PRO A 545 15.02 26.17 -22.06
C PRO A 545 13.58 26.63 -21.77
N ALA A 546 12.87 27.20 -22.75
CA ALA A 546 11.49 27.63 -22.61
C ALA A 546 10.48 26.48 -22.84
N VAL A 547 10.94 25.29 -23.23
CA VAL A 547 10.11 24.13 -23.51
C VAL A 547 10.28 23.10 -22.37
N ASP A 548 9.19 22.65 -21.78
CA ASP A 548 9.19 21.62 -20.74
C ASP A 548 8.88 20.22 -21.30
N ALA A 549 8.14 20.14 -22.41
CA ALA A 549 7.77 18.90 -23.09
C ALA A 549 7.46 19.12 -24.57
N VAL A 550 7.47 18.06 -25.38
CA VAL A 550 7.15 18.09 -26.80
C VAL A 550 6.01 17.13 -27.12
N ILE A 551 5.00 17.57 -27.87
CA ILE A 551 4.02 16.70 -28.55
C ILE A 551 4.43 16.65 -30.02
N ALA A 552 4.86 15.46 -30.46
CA ALA A 552 5.29 15.21 -31.84
C ALA A 552 4.16 14.54 -32.63
N VAL A 553 3.60 15.25 -33.62
CA VAL A 553 2.41 14.83 -34.38
C VAL A 553 2.81 14.46 -35.80
N THR A 554 2.57 13.21 -36.20
CA THR A 554 2.88 12.74 -37.54
C THR A 554 1.65 12.23 -38.29
N VAL A 555 1.64 12.49 -39.59
CA VAL A 555 0.67 11.95 -40.55
C VAL A 555 1.45 11.30 -41.68
N PRO A 556 1.30 9.97 -41.90
CA PRO A 556 1.87 9.34 -43.07
C PRO A 556 1.21 9.89 -44.35
N THR A 557 2.02 10.23 -45.33
CA THR A 557 1.56 10.75 -46.61
C THR A 557 2.20 9.97 -47.77
N ALA A 558 1.71 10.18 -49.00
CA ALA A 558 2.37 9.59 -50.18
C ALA A 558 3.78 10.15 -50.40
N LEU A 559 4.19 11.22 -49.73
CA LEU A 559 5.46 11.89 -49.86
C LEU A 559 6.48 11.42 -48.79
N GLY A 560 6.00 10.79 -47.71
CA GLY A 560 6.82 10.28 -46.65
C GLY A 560 6.05 10.13 -45.32
N ASP A 561 6.66 9.50 -44.34
CA ASP A 561 6.19 9.39 -42.96
C ASP A 561 7.36 9.73 -42.03
N PRO A 562 7.35 10.91 -41.37
CA PRO A 562 8.44 11.33 -40.50
C PRO A 562 8.42 10.68 -39.10
N ALA A 563 7.57 9.67 -38.87
CA ALA A 563 7.46 8.99 -37.57
C ALA A 563 8.78 8.38 -37.08
N GLY A 564 9.62 7.89 -38.00
CA GLY A 564 10.97 7.40 -37.67
C GLY A 564 11.92 8.48 -37.12
N GLY A 565 11.56 9.76 -37.25
CA GLY A 565 12.30 10.87 -36.64
C GLY A 565 11.93 11.16 -35.19
N ILE A 566 10.89 10.50 -34.63
CA ILE A 566 10.50 10.68 -33.23
C ILE A 566 11.33 9.74 -32.38
N HIS A 567 11.98 10.25 -31.33
CA HIS A 567 12.83 9.47 -30.43
C HIS A 567 12.80 10.04 -29.01
N PRO A 568 13.15 9.23 -27.98
CA PRO A 568 13.27 9.71 -26.62
C PRO A 568 14.31 10.83 -26.49
N THR A 569 13.99 11.85 -25.68
CA THR A 569 14.90 12.98 -25.38
C THR A 569 15.04 13.14 -23.86
N THR A 570 15.86 14.12 -23.43
CA THR A 570 15.99 14.46 -22.00
C THR A 570 14.71 15.09 -21.42
N LYS A 571 13.83 15.59 -22.27
CA LYS A 571 12.49 16.09 -21.90
C LYS A 571 11.40 15.13 -22.38
N PRO A 572 10.21 15.18 -21.79
CA PRO A 572 9.10 14.34 -22.25
C PRO A 572 8.76 14.57 -23.72
N VAL A 573 8.63 13.47 -24.45
CA VAL A 573 8.10 13.46 -25.82
C VAL A 573 6.93 12.51 -25.87
N LEU A 574 5.77 13.01 -26.27
CA LEU A 574 4.58 12.21 -26.55
C LEU A 574 4.35 12.18 -28.06
N ALA A 575 4.34 10.98 -28.63
CA ALA A 575 4.07 10.80 -30.05
C ALA A 575 2.56 10.78 -30.32
N VAL A 576 2.15 11.37 -31.43
CA VAL A 576 0.78 11.28 -31.97
C VAL A 576 0.88 10.85 -33.42
N SER A 577 0.19 9.78 -33.80
CA SER A 577 0.17 9.30 -35.18
C SER A 577 -1.26 9.11 -35.67
N ALA A 578 -1.58 9.66 -36.83
CA ALA A 578 -2.92 9.58 -37.42
C ALA A 578 -3.27 8.16 -37.93
N ASP A 579 -2.30 7.24 -38.01
CA ASP A 579 -2.51 5.82 -38.35
C ASP A 579 -2.78 4.93 -37.13
N GLN A 580 -2.81 5.49 -35.93
CA GLN A 580 -3.07 4.77 -34.68
C GLN A 580 -4.57 4.44 -34.55
N ASP A 581 -4.89 3.23 -34.09
CA ASP A 581 -6.26 2.68 -34.03
C ASP A 581 -7.09 3.08 -32.77
N GLY A 582 -6.83 4.23 -32.18
CA GLY A 582 -7.60 4.76 -31.06
C GLY A 582 -7.11 4.38 -29.67
N SER A 583 -6.30 3.32 -29.49
CA SER A 583 -5.63 2.97 -28.24
C SER A 583 -4.20 3.52 -28.21
N VAL A 584 -3.64 3.73 -27.00
CA VAL A 584 -2.22 4.02 -26.88
C VAL A 584 -1.39 2.77 -27.26
N SER A 585 -0.25 2.99 -27.89
CA SER A 585 0.74 1.93 -28.17
C SER A 585 2.14 2.38 -27.74
N LEU A 586 3.06 1.44 -27.60
CA LEU A 586 4.47 1.73 -27.38
C LEU A 586 5.23 1.49 -28.69
N ARG A 587 5.82 2.55 -29.25
CA ARG A 587 6.62 2.51 -30.49
C ARG A 587 7.98 3.16 -30.24
N ASP A 588 9.04 2.47 -30.57
CA ASP A 588 10.44 2.96 -30.46
C ASP A 588 10.78 3.58 -29.08
N GLY A 589 10.24 2.99 -28.02
CA GLY A 589 10.46 3.44 -26.64
C GLY A 589 9.64 4.67 -26.23
N LEU A 590 8.60 5.03 -27.00
CA LEU A 590 7.70 6.14 -26.70
C LEU A 590 6.23 5.71 -26.68
N ALA A 591 5.41 6.41 -25.88
CA ALA A 591 3.97 6.30 -25.93
C ALA A 591 3.44 7.06 -27.15
N CYS A 592 2.69 6.36 -28.00
CA CYS A 592 2.07 6.89 -29.20
C CYS A 592 0.54 6.88 -29.07
N TYR A 593 -0.08 8.02 -29.29
CA TYR A 593 -1.52 8.25 -29.17
C TYR A 593 -2.18 8.46 -30.52
N ALA A 594 -3.46 8.13 -30.63
CA ALA A 594 -4.23 8.36 -31.85
C ALA A 594 -4.59 9.84 -32.10
N GLU A 595 -4.72 10.62 -31.02
CA GLU A 595 -5.22 11.99 -31.10
C GLU A 595 -4.39 12.96 -30.24
N PRO A 596 -4.16 14.18 -30.73
CA PRO A 596 -3.46 15.23 -29.99
C PRO A 596 -4.10 15.56 -28.63
N ALA A 597 -5.44 15.46 -28.54
CA ALA A 597 -6.17 15.74 -27.30
C ALA A 597 -5.81 14.77 -26.17
N ARG A 598 -5.58 13.50 -26.49
CA ARG A 598 -5.15 12.49 -25.49
C ARG A 598 -3.73 12.76 -25.01
N ALA A 599 -2.81 13.04 -25.94
CA ALA A 599 -1.43 13.39 -25.58
C ALA A 599 -1.38 14.64 -24.68
N ALA A 600 -2.18 15.68 -25.00
CA ALA A 600 -2.27 16.89 -24.18
C ALA A 600 -2.85 16.61 -22.78
N ALA A 601 -3.90 15.79 -22.68
CA ALA A 601 -4.49 15.39 -21.39
C ALA A 601 -3.49 14.61 -20.53
N VAL A 602 -2.76 13.67 -21.13
CA VAL A 602 -1.70 12.89 -20.45
C VAL A 602 -0.58 13.80 -19.98
N LEU A 603 -0.10 14.70 -20.83
CA LEU A 603 0.96 15.63 -20.46
C LEU A 603 0.56 16.57 -19.32
N ALA A 604 -0.68 17.04 -19.32
CA ALA A 604 -1.22 17.84 -18.22
C ALA A 604 -1.25 17.03 -16.91
N ALA A 605 -1.68 15.77 -16.99
CA ALA A 605 -1.70 14.87 -15.83
C ALA A 605 -0.29 14.56 -15.28
N LEU A 606 0.75 14.57 -16.12
CA LEU A 606 2.14 14.40 -15.70
C LEU A 606 2.76 15.68 -15.10
N ALA A 607 2.20 16.85 -15.44
CA ALA A 607 2.68 18.16 -14.98
C ALA A 607 2.01 18.63 -13.67
N ASP A 608 1.01 17.89 -13.18
CA ASP A 608 0.34 18.11 -11.90
C ASP A 608 1.13 17.48 -10.75
#